data_dd985162a62d7f28467476f6674653ee
#
_entry.id   dd985162a62d7f28467476f6674653ee
#
_cell.length_a   1.000
_cell.length_b   1.000
_cell.length_c   1.000
_cell.angle_alpha   90.00
_cell.angle_beta   90.00
_cell.angle_gamma   90.00
#
_symmetry.space_group_name_H-M   'P 1'
#
loop_
_entity.id
_entity.type
_entity.pdbx_description
1 polymer ?
#
loop_
_entity_poly.entity_id
_entity_poly.type
_entity_poly.pdbx_seq_one_letter_code
_entity_poly.pdbx_strand_id
1 'polypeptide(L)'
;MNRLFPSFALFFLALFTSSLTLAEETRFLSIVTCDTETEYTGSRMTLARAEETDSKEEFDDFEDESNDEFEEEVRAIADPLEPFNRAMFHFNDKLYFWLLRPVARGYGRIVPEKGRVGVRRFFSNITTPVRFVNALLQFKFKYAGTELSRFLINTTVGVLGFMDPARNRWNIYKHREDFGQTLGRYGAGPGFFITWPVLGPSSVRGTIGYAGDLFLDPTSYLFPHERLAAVGIEAYEKVNSTSLEIGVYEDLKKGALDPYTFIRDAYYQHREKLMKE
;
A
#
# COMPACT_ATOMS: atom_id res chain seq x y z
N MET A 1 32.85 -14.75 25.08
CA MET A 1 31.46 -14.73 24.55
C MET A 1 31.16 -13.37 23.93
N ASN A 2 31.82 -12.93 22.86
CA ASN A 2 31.57 -11.61 22.25
C ASN A 2 31.98 -11.54 20.77
N ARG A 3 31.70 -12.59 19.96
CA ARG A 3 32.05 -12.58 18.53
C ARG A 3 30.88 -12.90 17.57
N LEU A 4 29.64 -12.96 18.05
CA LEU A 4 28.46 -13.27 17.21
C LEU A 4 27.70 -12.02 16.73
N PHE A 5 27.92 -10.86 17.34
CA PHE A 5 27.22 -9.62 16.99
C PHE A 5 27.64 -8.96 15.65
N PRO A 6 28.92 -9.00 15.21
CA PRO A 6 29.28 -8.37 13.94
C PRO A 6 28.78 -9.14 12.70
N SER A 7 28.59 -10.47 12.80
CA SER A 7 28.09 -11.25 11.65
C SER A 7 26.61 -11.02 11.36
N PHE A 8 25.80 -10.73 12.37
CA PHE A 8 24.39 -10.38 12.18
C PHE A 8 24.22 -9.00 11.56
N ALA A 9 25.03 -8.03 11.99
CA ALA A 9 25.01 -6.68 11.40
C ALA A 9 25.50 -6.68 9.96
N LEU A 10 26.51 -7.50 9.62
CA LEU A 10 27.01 -7.68 8.25
C LEU A 10 26.03 -8.46 7.37
N PHE A 11 25.32 -9.44 7.90
CA PHE A 11 24.26 -10.16 7.19
C PHE A 11 23.06 -9.24 6.90
N PHE A 12 22.66 -8.41 7.88
CA PHE A 12 21.66 -7.37 7.65
C PHE A 12 22.13 -6.29 6.69
N LEU A 13 23.40 -5.86 6.76
CA LEU A 13 23.97 -4.89 5.84
C LEU A 13 24.07 -5.46 4.41
N ALA A 14 24.37 -6.74 4.26
CA ALA A 14 24.41 -7.42 2.95
C ALA A 14 23.00 -7.66 2.36
N LEU A 15 21.99 -7.93 3.18
CA LEU A 15 20.58 -7.89 2.77
C LEU A 15 20.14 -6.45 2.42
N PHE A 16 20.68 -5.44 3.11
CA PHE A 16 20.45 -4.02 2.81
C PHE A 16 21.07 -3.55 1.50
N THR A 17 22.14 -4.21 1.03
CA THR A 17 22.83 -3.85 -0.22
C THR A 17 22.37 -4.63 -1.45
N SER A 18 21.54 -5.67 -1.27
CA SER A 18 20.94 -6.42 -2.36
C SER A 18 19.44 -6.11 -2.46
N SER A 19 19.11 -5.13 -3.32
CA SER A 19 17.75 -4.87 -3.81
C SER A 19 16.71 -4.57 -2.72
N LEU A 20 16.92 -3.51 -1.96
CA LEU A 20 15.89 -2.88 -1.16
C LEU A 20 15.00 -2.04 -2.07
N THR A 21 13.95 -2.62 -2.57
CA THR A 21 12.89 -1.87 -3.21
C THR A 21 11.86 -1.45 -2.17
N LEU A 22 11.75 -0.17 -1.95
CA LEU A 22 10.84 0.52 -1.04
C LEU A 22 9.37 0.49 -1.51
N ALA A 23 9.06 -0.32 -2.53
CA ALA A 23 7.76 -0.29 -3.21
C ALA A 23 6.58 -0.82 -2.38
N GLU A 24 6.82 -1.62 -1.33
CA GLU A 24 5.74 -2.26 -0.59
C GLU A 24 5.07 -1.35 0.46
N GLU A 25 5.79 -0.37 0.98
CA GLU A 25 5.24 0.58 1.96
C GLU A 25 4.40 1.69 1.31
N THR A 26 4.69 2.03 0.05
CA THR A 26 3.77 2.86 -0.75
C THR A 26 2.47 2.12 -1.02
N ARG A 27 2.51 0.77 -1.07
CA ARG A 27 1.32 -0.06 -1.15
C ARG A 27 0.49 -0.01 0.13
N PHE A 28 1.11 0.04 1.30
CA PHE A 28 0.37 0.05 2.57
C PHE A 28 -0.38 1.37 2.80
N LEU A 29 0.27 2.52 2.65
CA LEU A 29 -0.42 3.81 2.76
C LEU A 29 -1.46 4.02 1.66
N SER A 30 -1.22 3.48 0.45
CA SER A 30 -2.22 3.48 -0.62
C SER A 30 -3.40 2.54 -0.38
N ILE A 31 -3.27 1.56 0.51
CA ILE A 31 -4.35 0.69 0.98
C ILE A 31 -5.42 1.50 1.70
N VAL A 32 -4.97 2.38 2.58
CA VAL A 32 -5.85 3.20 3.43
C VAL A 32 -6.46 4.37 2.67
N THR A 33 -5.73 4.91 1.67
CA THR A 33 -6.20 6.08 0.91
C THR A 33 -7.05 5.73 -0.31
N CYS A 34 -7.11 4.46 -0.74
CA CYS A 34 -7.83 4.09 -1.96
C CYS A 34 -9.36 4.15 -1.82
N ASP A 35 -9.90 3.99 -0.61
CA ASP A 35 -11.35 4.11 -0.40
C ASP A 35 -11.83 5.57 -0.36
N THR A 36 -10.92 6.55 -0.20
CA THR A 36 -11.27 7.98 -0.18
C THR A 36 -11.24 8.67 -1.55
N GLU A 37 -10.63 8.07 -2.58
CA GLU A 37 -10.61 8.68 -3.93
C GLU A 37 -11.87 8.43 -4.77
N THR A 38 -12.79 7.58 -4.34
CA THR A 38 -14.03 7.30 -5.08
C THR A 38 -15.20 8.22 -4.71
N GLU A 39 -15.09 9.03 -3.65
CA GLU A 39 -16.23 9.81 -3.14
C GLU A 39 -16.03 11.33 -3.07
N TYR A 40 -14.99 11.88 -3.70
CA TYR A 40 -14.83 13.33 -3.79
C TYR A 40 -15.41 13.90 -5.09
N THR A 41 -16.69 13.59 -5.36
CA THR A 41 -17.49 14.33 -6.32
C THR A 41 -18.82 14.69 -5.67
N GLY A 42 -18.81 15.80 -4.98
CA GLY A 42 -20.00 16.62 -4.76
C GLY A 42 -21.07 16.06 -3.82
N SER A 43 -20.87 16.12 -2.53
CA SER A 43 -21.99 16.32 -1.61
C SER A 43 -21.64 17.42 -0.61
N ARG A 44 -22.15 18.60 -0.89
CA ARG A 44 -22.29 19.69 0.08
C ARG A 44 -23.23 19.19 1.15
N MET A 45 -22.74 18.72 2.27
CA MET A 45 -23.56 18.52 3.45
C MET A 45 -24.02 19.88 3.95
N THR A 46 -25.25 20.23 3.65
CA THR A 46 -26.03 21.23 4.38
C THR A 46 -26.26 20.69 5.78
N LEU A 47 -25.62 21.29 6.76
CA LEU A 47 -25.95 21.15 8.16
C LEU A 47 -27.39 21.68 8.36
N ALA A 48 -28.37 20.79 8.34
CA ALA A 48 -29.71 21.08 8.83
C ALA A 48 -29.67 21.03 10.37
N ARG A 49 -29.91 22.18 10.95
CA ARG A 49 -30.17 22.41 12.38
C ARG A 49 -31.36 21.58 12.81
N ALA A 50 -31.15 20.58 13.66
CA ALA A 50 -32.22 19.85 14.30
C ALA A 50 -32.80 20.72 15.42
N GLU A 51 -34.05 21.12 15.25
CA GLU A 51 -34.91 21.65 16.32
C GLU A 51 -35.31 20.48 17.21
N GLU A 52 -35.17 20.68 18.53
CA GLU A 52 -35.75 19.86 19.57
C GLU A 52 -37.27 19.83 19.42
N THR A 53 -37.81 18.63 19.24
CA THR A 53 -39.22 18.35 19.60
C THR A 53 -39.28 17.14 20.49
N ASP A 54 -39.67 17.42 21.71
CA ASP A 54 -40.05 16.51 22.77
C ASP A 54 -41.25 15.67 22.32
N SER A 55 -41.14 14.33 22.26
CA SER A 55 -42.26 13.40 22.34
C SER A 55 -41.77 12.06 22.89
N LYS A 56 -42.09 11.84 24.14
CA LYS A 56 -42.19 10.51 24.77
C LYS A 56 -43.25 9.74 24.02
N GLU A 57 -42.94 8.52 23.55
CA GLU A 57 -43.86 7.41 23.50
C GLU A 57 -43.12 6.10 23.11
N GLU A 58 -43.35 5.11 23.98
CA GLU A 58 -43.36 3.66 23.79
C GLU A 58 -42.10 2.96 23.23
N PHE A 59 -41.35 2.46 24.19
CA PHE A 59 -40.43 1.35 24.06
C PHE A 59 -41.24 0.06 24.26
N ASP A 60 -41.68 -0.57 23.18
CA ASP A 60 -42.14 -1.94 23.20
C ASP A 60 -41.42 -2.78 22.13
N ASP A 61 -40.84 -3.86 22.66
CA ASP A 61 -40.48 -5.12 22.01
C ASP A 61 -40.01 -5.11 20.55
N PHE A 62 -38.70 -4.89 20.35
CA PHE A 62 -37.97 -5.56 19.25
C PHE A 62 -37.04 -6.61 19.86
N GLU A 63 -37.57 -7.80 20.02
CA GLU A 63 -36.79 -9.02 20.22
C GLU A 63 -35.86 -9.25 19.01
N ASP A 64 -34.59 -9.17 19.26
CA ASP A 64 -33.50 -10.13 19.10
C ASP A 64 -33.59 -11.10 17.90
N GLU A 65 -33.57 -10.58 16.67
CA GLU A 65 -33.38 -11.41 15.46
C GLU A 65 -32.30 -10.89 14.48
N SER A 66 -31.38 -10.06 14.92
CA SER A 66 -30.34 -9.53 14.01
C SER A 66 -28.89 -9.63 14.52
N ASN A 67 -28.57 -10.56 15.42
CA ASN A 67 -27.24 -10.74 15.94
C ASN A 67 -26.40 -11.84 15.25
N ASP A 68 -26.94 -12.56 14.26
CA ASP A 68 -26.25 -13.72 13.68
C ASP A 68 -25.54 -13.48 12.34
N GLU A 69 -25.53 -12.25 11.78
CA GLU A 69 -24.91 -12.01 10.47
C GLU A 69 -23.64 -11.14 10.47
N PHE A 70 -23.11 -10.74 11.61
CA PHE A 70 -21.89 -9.92 11.68
C PHE A 70 -20.71 -10.55 12.43
N GLU A 71 -20.77 -11.81 12.78
CA GLU A 71 -19.57 -12.59 13.06
C GLU A 71 -18.96 -13.10 11.73
N GLU A 72 -18.51 -12.19 10.85
CA GLU A 72 -17.42 -12.54 9.94
C GLU A 72 -16.26 -12.95 10.85
N GLU A 73 -16.05 -14.27 11.00
CA GLU A 73 -14.91 -14.85 11.72
C GLU A 73 -13.67 -14.09 11.27
N VAL A 74 -13.22 -13.14 12.08
CA VAL A 74 -11.91 -12.54 11.95
C VAL A 74 -10.93 -13.70 12.13
N ARG A 75 -10.62 -14.40 11.04
CA ARG A 75 -9.67 -15.52 11.02
C ARG A 75 -8.41 -15.01 11.70
N ALA A 76 -8.19 -15.52 12.91
CA ALA A 76 -7.01 -15.17 13.69
C ALA A 76 -5.77 -15.44 12.84
N ILE A 77 -5.10 -14.38 12.46
CA ILE A 77 -3.95 -14.45 11.55
C ILE A 77 -2.81 -15.03 12.36
N ALA A 78 -2.24 -16.14 11.86
CA ALA A 78 -1.09 -16.74 12.48
C ALA A 78 0.10 -15.77 12.47
N ASP A 79 0.53 -15.35 13.66
CA ASP A 79 1.68 -14.45 13.85
C ASP A 79 2.71 -15.09 14.79
N PRO A 80 3.39 -16.15 14.34
CA PRO A 80 4.38 -16.83 15.16
C PRO A 80 5.63 -15.98 15.44
N LEU A 81 5.82 -14.91 14.68
CA LEU A 81 6.93 -13.97 14.81
C LEU A 81 6.52 -12.64 15.47
N GLU A 82 5.42 -12.61 16.22
CA GLU A 82 4.89 -11.38 16.82
C GLU A 82 5.94 -10.53 17.55
N PRO A 83 6.85 -11.07 18.41
CA PRO A 83 7.86 -10.25 19.07
C PRO A 83 8.81 -9.56 18.08
N PHE A 84 9.22 -10.26 17.03
CA PHE A 84 10.05 -9.70 15.96
C PHE A 84 9.25 -8.65 15.15
N ASN A 85 8.03 -8.98 14.78
CA ASN A 85 7.17 -8.11 14.00
C ASN A 85 6.86 -6.80 14.74
N ARG A 86 6.57 -6.85 16.03
CA ARG A 86 6.41 -5.66 16.88
C ARG A 86 7.69 -4.83 16.98
N ALA A 87 8.86 -5.47 17.11
CA ALA A 87 10.14 -4.74 17.11
C ALA A 87 10.37 -4.01 15.79
N MET A 88 10.11 -4.68 14.64
CA MET A 88 10.22 -4.07 13.30
C MET A 88 9.18 -2.98 13.07
N PHE A 89 7.95 -3.16 13.55
CA PHE A 89 6.93 -2.12 13.54
C PHE A 89 7.41 -0.86 14.27
N HIS A 90 7.95 -0.99 15.49
CA HIS A 90 8.48 0.14 16.24
C HIS A 90 9.70 0.78 15.56
N PHE A 91 10.55 -0.01 14.92
CA PHE A 91 11.66 0.50 14.12
C PHE A 91 11.15 1.34 12.94
N ASN A 92 10.19 0.83 12.18
CA ASN A 92 9.60 1.52 11.04
C ASN A 92 8.85 2.80 11.48
N ASP A 93 8.13 2.74 12.60
CA ASP A 93 7.47 3.90 13.20
C ASP A 93 8.45 5.01 13.54
N LYS A 94 9.57 4.68 14.20
CA LYS A 94 10.62 5.65 14.49
C LYS A 94 11.27 6.20 13.22
N LEU A 95 11.55 5.34 12.24
CA LEU A 95 12.11 5.73 10.94
C LEU A 95 11.18 6.73 10.23
N TYR A 96 9.88 6.46 10.26
CA TYR A 96 8.87 7.38 9.71
C TYR A 96 8.93 8.74 10.41
N PHE A 97 8.80 8.79 11.73
CA PHE A 97 8.71 10.06 12.46
C PHE A 97 10.02 10.85 12.47
N TRP A 98 11.18 10.19 12.52
CA TRP A 98 12.46 10.88 12.66
C TRP A 98 13.13 11.21 11.33
N LEU A 99 12.89 10.43 10.30
CA LEU A 99 13.56 10.61 9.01
C LEU A 99 12.56 10.92 7.88
N LEU A 100 11.64 10.01 7.60
CA LEU A 100 10.82 10.09 6.39
C LEU A 100 9.86 11.28 6.42
N ARG A 101 9.14 11.47 7.51
CA ARG A 101 8.18 12.56 7.69
C ARG A 101 8.82 13.95 7.61
N PRO A 102 9.92 14.30 8.32
CA PRO A 102 10.53 15.62 8.19
C PRO A 102 11.08 15.87 6.79
N VAL A 103 11.69 14.87 6.12
CA VAL A 103 12.16 15.00 4.74
C VAL A 103 10.98 15.22 3.80
N ALA A 104 9.93 14.41 3.90
CA ALA A 104 8.71 14.53 3.09
C ALA A 104 7.99 15.88 3.29
N ARG A 105 7.98 16.43 4.50
CA ARG A 105 7.45 17.78 4.78
C ARG A 105 8.31 18.87 4.13
N GLY A 106 9.64 18.75 4.22
CA GLY A 106 10.57 19.66 3.57
C GLY A 106 10.37 19.66 2.05
N TYR A 107 10.33 18.46 1.45
CA TYR A 107 10.05 18.27 0.04
C TYR A 107 8.69 18.88 -0.38
N GLY A 108 7.64 18.62 0.40
CA GLY A 108 6.29 19.15 0.13
C GLY A 108 6.17 20.68 0.22
N ARG A 109 7.11 21.37 0.88
CA ARG A 109 7.17 22.85 0.88
C ARG A 109 7.79 23.41 -0.39
N ILE A 110 8.69 22.66 -1.02
CA ILE A 110 9.43 23.08 -2.22
C ILE A 110 8.67 22.70 -3.49
N VAL A 111 8.14 21.48 -3.53
CA VAL A 111 7.46 20.95 -4.72
C VAL A 111 5.94 21.05 -4.55
N PRO A 112 5.25 21.76 -5.46
CA PRO A 112 3.79 21.91 -5.39
C PRO A 112 3.09 20.55 -5.54
N GLU A 113 1.92 20.42 -4.93
CA GLU A 113 1.15 19.16 -4.89
C GLU A 113 0.92 18.57 -6.28
N LYS A 114 0.55 19.38 -7.28
CA LYS A 114 0.35 18.94 -8.67
C LYS A 114 1.62 18.26 -9.25
N GLY A 115 2.80 18.76 -8.93
CA GLY A 115 4.07 18.17 -9.32
C GLY A 115 4.29 16.81 -8.63
N ARG A 116 4.06 16.74 -7.33
CA ARG A 116 4.19 15.51 -6.53
C ARG A 116 3.22 14.41 -6.99
N VAL A 117 1.97 14.78 -7.30
CA VAL A 117 0.99 13.86 -7.90
C VAL A 117 1.44 13.38 -9.28
N GLY A 118 2.01 14.27 -10.10
CA GLY A 118 2.60 13.89 -11.39
C GLY A 118 3.72 12.88 -11.25
N VAL A 119 4.65 13.09 -10.32
CA VAL A 119 5.75 12.15 -10.02
C VAL A 119 5.21 10.78 -9.59
N ARG A 120 4.23 10.73 -8.67
CA ARG A 120 3.58 9.48 -8.26
C ARG A 120 2.93 8.74 -9.45
N ARG A 121 2.26 9.47 -10.35
CA ARG A 121 1.67 8.90 -11.57
C ARG A 121 2.73 8.36 -12.52
N PHE A 122 3.83 9.07 -12.70
CA PHE A 122 4.97 8.63 -13.52
C PHE A 122 5.52 7.28 -13.04
N PHE A 123 5.85 7.14 -11.75
CA PHE A 123 6.30 5.88 -11.19
C PHE A 123 5.24 4.78 -11.31
N SER A 124 3.98 5.10 -11.04
CA SER A 124 2.88 4.15 -11.25
C SER A 124 2.72 3.72 -12.71
N ASN A 125 3.09 4.57 -13.68
CA ASN A 125 3.07 4.21 -15.10
C ASN A 125 4.25 3.30 -15.47
N ILE A 126 5.44 3.55 -14.93
CA ILE A 126 6.63 2.71 -15.15
C ILE A 126 6.40 1.28 -14.63
N THR A 127 5.72 1.11 -13.49
CA THR A 127 5.43 -0.21 -12.91
C THR A 127 4.24 -0.93 -13.55
N THR A 128 3.65 -0.39 -14.64
CA THR A 128 2.56 -1.06 -15.37
C THR A 128 2.93 -2.45 -15.90
N PRO A 129 4.15 -2.72 -16.40
CA PRO A 129 4.54 -4.08 -16.85
C PRO A 129 4.34 -5.14 -15.77
N VAL A 130 4.61 -4.84 -14.50
CA VAL A 130 4.38 -5.75 -13.37
C VAL A 130 2.90 -6.15 -13.31
N ARG A 131 1.99 -5.17 -13.31
CA ARG A 131 0.54 -5.41 -13.24
C ARG A 131 0.02 -6.12 -14.47
N PHE A 132 0.50 -5.74 -15.65
CA PHE A 132 0.13 -6.35 -16.91
C PHE A 132 0.48 -7.83 -16.96
N VAL A 133 1.73 -8.19 -16.63
CA VAL A 133 2.19 -9.59 -16.65
C VAL A 133 1.45 -10.40 -15.58
N ASN A 134 1.26 -9.87 -14.38
CA ASN A 134 0.52 -10.56 -13.34
C ASN A 134 -0.95 -10.78 -13.70
N ALA A 135 -1.60 -9.81 -14.35
CA ALA A 135 -2.96 -10.00 -14.88
C ALA A 135 -3.01 -11.10 -15.95
N LEU A 136 -2.01 -11.19 -16.83
CA LEU A 136 -1.91 -12.31 -17.80
C LEU A 136 -1.71 -13.65 -17.10
N LEU A 137 -0.79 -13.74 -16.13
CA LEU A 137 -0.53 -14.95 -15.36
C LEU A 137 -1.77 -15.44 -14.59
N GLN A 138 -2.64 -14.51 -14.19
CA GLN A 138 -3.91 -14.82 -13.53
C GLN A 138 -5.06 -15.12 -14.50
N PHE A 139 -4.82 -15.11 -15.81
CA PHE A 139 -5.84 -15.23 -16.87
C PHE A 139 -6.91 -14.14 -16.86
N LYS A 140 -6.62 -12.99 -16.24
CA LYS A 140 -7.48 -11.80 -16.21
C LYS A 140 -7.22 -10.93 -17.45
N PHE A 141 -7.49 -11.44 -18.66
CA PHE A 141 -7.15 -10.77 -19.93
C PHE A 141 -7.78 -9.39 -20.09
N LYS A 142 -8.97 -9.17 -19.50
CA LYS A 142 -9.62 -7.84 -19.49
C LYS A 142 -8.78 -6.84 -18.71
N TYR A 143 -8.26 -7.21 -17.54
CA TYR A 143 -7.42 -6.35 -16.72
C TYR A 143 -6.06 -6.10 -17.38
N ALA A 144 -5.47 -7.12 -17.98
CA ALA A 144 -4.26 -6.96 -18.78
C ALA A 144 -4.46 -5.96 -19.94
N GLY A 145 -5.53 -6.09 -20.71
CA GLY A 145 -5.88 -5.16 -21.76
C GLY A 145 -6.10 -3.73 -21.24
N THR A 146 -6.74 -3.59 -20.08
CA THR A 146 -6.93 -2.30 -19.41
C THR A 146 -5.59 -1.67 -19.01
N GLU A 147 -4.69 -2.41 -18.37
CA GLU A 147 -3.38 -1.90 -17.96
C GLU A 147 -2.50 -1.53 -19.18
N LEU A 148 -2.51 -2.33 -20.24
CA LEU A 148 -1.81 -2.01 -21.48
C LEU A 148 -2.35 -0.71 -22.12
N SER A 149 -3.67 -0.57 -22.20
CA SER A 149 -4.31 0.63 -22.73
C SER A 149 -3.95 1.87 -21.90
N ARG A 150 -3.99 1.76 -20.57
CA ARG A 150 -3.56 2.84 -19.68
C ARG A 150 -2.11 3.21 -19.91
N PHE A 151 -1.22 2.23 -20.00
CA PHE A 151 0.20 2.46 -20.25
C PHE A 151 0.43 3.24 -21.54
N LEU A 152 -0.17 2.80 -22.65
CA LEU A 152 -0.04 3.47 -23.95
C LEU A 152 -0.60 4.90 -23.93
N ILE A 153 -1.79 5.09 -23.39
CA ILE A 153 -2.44 6.40 -23.30
C ILE A 153 -1.65 7.35 -22.38
N ASN A 154 -1.27 6.88 -21.19
CA ASN A 154 -0.58 7.71 -20.22
C ASN A 154 0.86 8.02 -20.64
N THR A 155 1.52 7.12 -21.36
CA THR A 155 2.87 7.37 -21.87
C THR A 155 2.87 8.36 -23.03
N THR A 156 1.89 8.27 -23.95
CA THR A 156 1.82 9.12 -25.14
C THR A 156 1.12 10.45 -24.83
N VAL A 157 -0.15 10.42 -24.49
CA VAL A 157 -0.98 11.61 -24.22
C VAL A 157 -0.70 12.20 -22.84
N GLY A 158 -0.34 11.34 -21.86
CA GLY A 158 -0.08 11.73 -20.48
C GLY A 158 1.36 12.17 -20.19
N VAL A 159 2.17 12.40 -21.22
CA VAL A 159 3.58 12.83 -21.07
C VAL A 159 4.36 11.88 -20.16
N LEU A 160 4.64 10.67 -20.66
CA LEU A 160 5.35 9.60 -19.92
C LEU A 160 4.65 9.17 -18.61
N GLY A 161 3.36 9.47 -18.44
CA GLY A 161 2.62 9.10 -17.26
C GLY A 161 2.54 10.17 -16.16
N PHE A 162 3.11 11.37 -16.36
CA PHE A 162 2.94 12.48 -15.40
C PHE A 162 1.47 12.92 -15.29
N MET A 163 0.68 12.73 -16.34
CA MET A 163 -0.77 12.90 -16.33
C MET A 163 -1.47 11.55 -16.42
N ASP A 164 -2.74 11.47 -16.01
CA ASP A 164 -3.56 10.26 -16.16
C ASP A 164 -4.79 10.52 -17.04
N PRO A 165 -4.60 10.77 -18.35
CA PRO A 165 -5.70 10.94 -19.26
C PRO A 165 -6.54 9.67 -19.41
N ALA A 166 -5.97 8.48 -19.24
CA ALA A 166 -6.70 7.21 -19.26
C ALA A 166 -7.85 7.22 -18.25
N ARG A 167 -7.59 7.64 -17.01
CA ARG A 167 -8.62 7.79 -15.98
C ARG A 167 -9.53 9.00 -16.27
N ASN A 168 -8.94 10.18 -16.51
CA ASN A 168 -9.66 11.45 -16.51
C ASN A 168 -10.54 11.68 -17.75
N ARG A 169 -10.19 11.09 -18.91
CA ARG A 169 -10.92 11.25 -20.17
C ARG A 169 -11.69 10.02 -20.60
N TRP A 170 -11.16 8.83 -20.31
CA TRP A 170 -11.73 7.56 -20.80
C TRP A 170 -12.29 6.68 -19.68
N ASN A 171 -12.22 7.11 -18.41
CA ASN A 171 -12.68 6.36 -17.23
C ASN A 171 -12.09 4.95 -17.17
N ILE A 172 -10.84 4.78 -17.62
CA ILE A 172 -10.12 3.52 -17.56
C ILE A 172 -9.37 3.47 -16.25
N TYR A 173 -9.87 2.67 -15.29
CA TYR A 173 -9.30 2.58 -13.93
C TYR A 173 -8.16 1.59 -13.87
N LYS A 174 -7.23 1.82 -12.94
CA LYS A 174 -6.06 0.97 -12.69
C LYS A 174 -6.47 -0.28 -11.91
N HIS A 175 -5.99 -1.45 -12.33
CA HIS A 175 -6.08 -2.69 -11.58
C HIS A 175 -4.75 -2.97 -10.87
N ARG A 176 -4.82 -3.40 -9.60
CA ARG A 176 -3.65 -3.68 -8.78
C ARG A 176 -3.40 -5.17 -8.77
N GLU A 177 -2.56 -5.63 -9.66
CA GLU A 177 -2.17 -7.03 -9.75
C GLU A 177 -0.68 -7.18 -9.42
N ASP A 178 -0.36 -8.13 -8.55
CA ASP A 178 1.00 -8.45 -8.14
C ASP A 178 1.24 -9.97 -8.13
N PHE A 179 2.49 -10.37 -8.06
CA PHE A 179 2.85 -11.79 -8.09
C PHE A 179 2.39 -12.55 -6.84
N GLY A 180 2.21 -11.87 -5.70
CA GLY A 180 1.59 -12.47 -4.52
C GLY A 180 0.12 -12.82 -4.73
N GLN A 181 -0.63 -12.01 -5.50
CA GLN A 181 -1.98 -12.34 -5.93
C GLN A 181 -1.97 -13.50 -6.95
N THR A 182 -1.02 -13.49 -7.87
CA THR A 182 -0.83 -14.58 -8.82
C THR A 182 -0.61 -15.91 -8.09
N LEU A 183 0.29 -15.96 -7.11
CA LEU A 183 0.49 -17.15 -6.27
C LEU A 183 -0.79 -17.55 -5.52
N GLY A 184 -1.53 -16.59 -4.99
CA GLY A 184 -2.80 -16.85 -4.33
C GLY A 184 -3.86 -17.43 -5.26
N ARG A 185 -3.92 -16.98 -6.50
CA ARG A 185 -4.80 -17.54 -7.55
C ARG A 185 -4.50 -19.00 -7.84
N TYR A 186 -3.23 -19.40 -7.71
CA TYR A 186 -2.80 -20.80 -7.84
C TYR A 186 -2.90 -21.61 -6.53
N GLY A 187 -3.58 -21.08 -5.50
CA GLY A 187 -3.88 -21.81 -4.27
C GLY A 187 -2.82 -21.64 -3.16
N ALA A 188 -1.79 -20.81 -3.35
CA ALA A 188 -0.85 -20.52 -2.28
C ALA A 188 -1.53 -19.70 -1.17
N GLY A 189 -1.60 -20.24 0.03
CA GLY A 189 -2.10 -19.53 1.21
C GLY A 189 -1.24 -18.31 1.56
N PRO A 190 -1.71 -17.40 2.40
CA PRO A 190 -0.94 -16.20 2.79
C PRO A 190 0.32 -16.54 3.60
N GLY A 191 0.33 -17.67 4.28
CA GLY A 191 1.34 -18.01 5.28
C GLY A 191 1.22 -17.13 6.53
N PHE A 192 2.28 -17.03 7.31
CA PHE A 192 2.29 -16.20 8.51
C PHE A 192 2.67 -14.74 8.19
N PHE A 193 2.33 -13.84 9.11
CA PHE A 193 2.62 -12.42 9.02
C PHE A 193 4.10 -12.12 9.27
N ILE A 194 4.65 -11.19 8.51
CA ILE A 194 6.03 -10.71 8.65
C ILE A 194 6.03 -9.19 8.49
N THR A 195 6.65 -8.49 9.44
CA THR A 195 6.95 -7.06 9.27
C THR A 195 8.40 -6.89 8.89
N TRP A 196 8.66 -6.40 7.67
CA TRP A 196 10.01 -6.14 7.22
C TRP A 196 10.50 -4.76 7.67
N PRO A 197 11.78 -4.61 8.05
CA PRO A 197 12.36 -3.30 8.29
C PRO A 197 12.31 -2.49 6.98
N VAL A 198 11.87 -1.25 7.06
CA VAL A 198 11.70 -0.30 5.95
C VAL A 198 10.57 -0.65 4.97
N LEU A 199 10.35 -1.94 4.68
CA LEU A 199 9.31 -2.39 3.74
C LEU A 199 7.89 -2.44 4.37
N GLY A 200 7.82 -2.65 5.70
CA GLY A 200 6.54 -2.66 6.41
C GLY A 200 5.85 -4.03 6.45
N PRO A 201 4.51 -4.07 6.59
CA PRO A 201 3.72 -5.28 6.78
C PRO A 201 3.69 -6.13 5.50
N SER A 202 3.86 -7.43 5.65
CA SER A 202 3.84 -8.42 4.58
C SER A 202 3.38 -9.79 5.11
N SER A 203 3.35 -10.77 4.23
CA SER A 203 3.15 -12.18 4.55
C SER A 203 4.20 -13.03 3.82
N VAL A 204 4.30 -14.32 4.13
CA VAL A 204 5.22 -15.21 3.39
C VAL A 204 4.94 -15.13 1.88
N ARG A 205 3.67 -15.28 1.49
CA ARG A 205 3.26 -15.15 0.08
C ARG A 205 3.54 -13.75 -0.47
N GLY A 206 3.27 -12.69 0.30
CA GLY A 206 3.55 -11.32 -0.10
C GLY A 206 5.04 -11.09 -0.34
N THR A 207 5.89 -11.60 0.53
CA THR A 207 7.36 -11.52 0.40
C THR A 207 7.88 -12.23 -0.85
N ILE A 208 7.40 -13.46 -1.13
CA ILE A 208 7.75 -14.18 -2.35
C ILE A 208 7.21 -13.45 -3.57
N GLY A 209 5.97 -12.95 -3.47
CA GLY A 209 5.33 -12.15 -4.51
C GLY A 209 6.13 -10.91 -4.86
N TYR A 210 6.57 -10.18 -3.85
CA TYR A 210 7.43 -9.01 -4.01
C TYR A 210 8.75 -9.36 -4.71
N ALA A 211 9.43 -10.43 -4.29
CA ALA A 211 10.65 -10.89 -4.96
C ALA A 211 10.41 -11.23 -6.44
N GLY A 212 9.25 -11.82 -6.77
CA GLY A 212 8.86 -12.08 -8.17
C GLY A 212 8.60 -10.79 -8.96
N ASP A 213 7.92 -9.82 -8.37
CA ASP A 213 7.64 -8.53 -9.00
C ASP A 213 8.92 -7.73 -9.33
N LEU A 214 10.00 -7.89 -8.54
CA LEU A 214 11.30 -7.27 -8.81
C LEU A 214 11.88 -7.63 -10.16
N PHE A 215 11.66 -8.87 -10.62
CA PHE A 215 12.09 -9.31 -11.95
C PHE A 215 11.28 -8.70 -13.08
N LEU A 216 10.08 -8.21 -12.80
CA LEU A 216 9.18 -7.58 -13.76
C LEU A 216 9.25 -6.06 -13.72
N ASP A 217 9.85 -5.50 -12.68
CA ASP A 217 9.91 -4.06 -12.47
C ASP A 217 11.01 -3.42 -13.33
N PRO A 218 10.67 -2.55 -14.31
CA PRO A 218 11.66 -1.88 -15.14
C PRO A 218 12.65 -1.03 -14.33
N THR A 219 12.26 -0.52 -13.16
CA THR A 219 13.14 0.32 -12.33
C THR A 219 14.36 -0.46 -11.84
N SER A 220 14.23 -1.77 -11.63
CA SER A 220 15.32 -2.66 -11.24
C SER A 220 16.44 -2.74 -12.29
N TYR A 221 16.12 -2.44 -13.54
CA TYR A 221 17.06 -2.55 -14.68
C TYR A 221 17.60 -1.19 -15.16
N LEU A 222 17.06 -0.09 -14.68
CA LEU A 222 17.49 1.24 -15.14
C LEU A 222 18.95 1.55 -14.79
N PHE A 223 19.42 1.02 -13.66
CA PHE A 223 20.79 1.28 -13.15
C PHE A 223 21.48 -0.01 -12.70
N PRO A 224 21.77 -0.95 -13.62
CA PRO A 224 22.26 -2.27 -13.25
C PRO A 224 23.65 -2.24 -12.58
N HIS A 225 24.42 -1.19 -12.80
CA HIS A 225 25.76 -1.03 -12.24
C HIS A 225 25.87 0.04 -11.16
N GLU A 226 24.83 0.87 -10.95
CA GLU A 226 24.84 1.98 -10.01
C GLU A 226 23.79 1.78 -8.90
N ARG A 227 24.08 0.88 -7.96
CA ARG A 227 23.17 0.56 -6.84
C ARG A 227 22.73 1.77 -6.04
N LEU A 228 23.61 2.77 -5.85
CA LEU A 228 23.25 4.00 -5.14
C LEU A 228 22.20 4.82 -5.90
N ALA A 229 22.26 4.86 -7.23
CA ALA A 229 21.27 5.55 -8.04
C ALA A 229 19.91 4.84 -7.97
N ALA A 230 19.88 3.50 -8.03
CA ALA A 230 18.66 2.72 -7.88
C ALA A 230 17.99 2.97 -6.51
N VAL A 231 18.74 2.83 -5.42
CA VAL A 231 18.24 3.14 -4.07
C VAL A 231 17.80 4.60 -3.93
N GLY A 232 18.51 5.54 -4.59
CA GLY A 232 18.15 6.96 -4.59
C GLY A 232 16.79 7.23 -5.24
N ILE A 233 16.49 6.52 -6.34
CA ILE A 233 15.20 6.66 -7.04
C ILE A 233 14.06 6.11 -6.19
N GLU A 234 14.23 4.94 -5.59
CA GLU A 234 13.25 4.35 -4.70
C GLU A 234 13.01 5.21 -3.46
N ALA A 235 14.07 5.71 -2.84
CA ALA A 235 13.96 6.65 -1.73
C ALA A 235 13.23 7.94 -2.14
N TYR A 236 13.49 8.44 -3.34
CA TYR A 236 12.78 9.62 -3.87
C TYR A 236 11.29 9.34 -4.08
N GLU A 237 10.94 8.22 -4.69
CA GLU A 237 9.53 7.80 -4.84
C GLU A 237 8.85 7.72 -3.47
N LYS A 238 9.51 7.13 -2.48
CA LYS A 238 9.02 7.00 -1.12
C LYS A 238 8.77 8.36 -0.45
N VAL A 239 9.74 9.26 -0.54
CA VAL A 239 9.60 10.64 -0.01
C VAL A 239 8.44 11.36 -0.71
N ASN A 240 8.33 11.22 -2.03
CA ASN A 240 7.26 11.84 -2.80
C ASN A 240 5.89 11.31 -2.38
N SER A 241 5.70 10.00 -2.30
CA SER A 241 4.43 9.38 -1.90
C SER A 241 4.08 9.73 -0.45
N THR A 242 5.04 9.63 0.47
CA THR A 242 4.83 10.04 1.88
C THR A 242 4.43 11.51 1.99
N SER A 243 4.99 12.38 1.15
CA SER A 243 4.66 13.81 1.19
C SER A 243 3.20 14.14 0.83
N LEU A 244 2.54 13.24 0.10
CA LEU A 244 1.11 13.34 -0.28
C LEU A 244 0.18 12.72 0.78
N GLU A 245 0.73 11.91 1.68
CA GLU A 245 -0.02 11.09 2.65
C GLU A 245 0.30 11.44 4.12
N ILE A 246 0.99 12.58 4.33
CA ILE A 246 1.29 13.08 5.69
C ILE A 246 -0.02 13.33 6.44
N GLY A 247 -0.14 12.76 7.63
CA GLY A 247 -1.31 12.85 8.49
C GLY A 247 -2.12 11.55 8.53
N VAL A 248 -2.22 10.84 7.41
CA VAL A 248 -3.01 9.58 7.34
C VAL A 248 -2.49 8.53 8.33
N TYR A 249 -1.17 8.28 8.31
CA TYR A 249 -0.56 7.33 9.24
C TYR A 249 -0.71 7.73 10.71
N GLU A 250 -0.53 9.03 10.99
CA GLU A 250 -0.68 9.58 12.34
C GLU A 250 -2.11 9.44 12.87
N ASP A 251 -3.09 9.66 12.01
CA ASP A 251 -4.51 9.61 12.41
C ASP A 251 -4.96 8.17 12.64
N LEU A 252 -4.52 7.22 11.79
CA LEU A 252 -4.72 5.79 12.00
C LEU A 252 -4.13 5.32 13.33
N LYS A 253 -2.88 5.73 13.60
CA LYS A 253 -2.20 5.36 14.84
C LYS A 253 -2.88 5.90 16.09
N LYS A 254 -3.45 7.11 16.01
CA LYS A 254 -4.19 7.72 17.15
C LYS A 254 -5.52 7.02 17.42
N GLY A 255 -6.19 6.52 16.38
CA GLY A 255 -7.49 5.85 16.49
C GLY A 255 -7.39 4.41 16.97
N ALA A 256 -6.23 3.78 16.90
CA ALA A 256 -6.06 2.37 17.25
C ALA A 256 -5.62 2.18 18.71
N LEU A 257 -6.25 1.25 19.44
CA LEU A 257 -5.82 0.82 20.77
C LEU A 257 -4.45 0.14 20.73
N ASP A 258 -4.25 -0.79 19.80
CA ASP A 258 -2.96 -1.39 19.46
C ASP A 258 -2.67 -1.14 17.98
N PRO A 259 -1.82 -0.14 17.65
CA PRO A 259 -1.51 0.18 16.26
C PRO A 259 -0.86 -0.96 15.48
N TYR A 260 -0.11 -1.84 16.14
CA TYR A 260 0.49 -3.00 15.48
C TYR A 260 -0.58 -3.98 14.99
N THR A 261 -1.47 -4.40 15.89
CA THR A 261 -2.57 -5.33 15.56
C THR A 261 -3.48 -4.73 14.49
N PHE A 262 -3.85 -3.45 14.64
CA PHE A 262 -4.66 -2.75 13.65
C PHE A 262 -4.04 -2.79 12.24
N ILE A 263 -2.74 -2.50 12.12
CA ILE A 263 -2.04 -2.49 10.83
C ILE A 263 -1.93 -3.90 10.25
N ARG A 264 -1.68 -4.91 11.09
CA ARG A 264 -1.65 -6.32 10.68
C ARG A 264 -3.00 -6.72 10.08
N ASP A 265 -4.08 -6.44 10.78
CA ASP A 265 -5.42 -6.85 10.39
C ASP A 265 -5.89 -6.09 9.14
N ALA A 266 -5.61 -4.77 9.06
CA ALA A 266 -5.86 -3.97 7.86
C ALA A 266 -5.11 -4.51 6.64
N TYR A 267 -3.84 -4.93 6.79
CA TYR A 267 -3.07 -5.56 5.72
C TYR A 267 -3.77 -6.81 5.19
N TYR A 268 -4.25 -7.69 6.07
CA TYR A 268 -4.90 -8.92 5.64
C TYR A 268 -6.24 -8.66 4.96
N GLN A 269 -7.11 -7.84 5.55
CA GLN A 269 -8.40 -7.46 4.96
C GLN A 269 -8.21 -6.90 3.54
N HIS A 270 -7.23 -6.01 3.38
CA HIS A 270 -6.91 -5.49 2.06
C HIS A 270 -6.45 -6.59 1.10
N ARG A 271 -5.54 -7.48 1.53
CA ARG A 271 -5.07 -8.58 0.69
C ARG A 271 -6.18 -9.55 0.31
N GLU A 272 -7.13 -9.81 1.19
CA GLU A 272 -8.32 -10.60 0.89
C GLU A 272 -9.24 -9.91 -0.12
N LYS A 273 -9.48 -8.61 0.04
CA LYS A 273 -10.24 -7.81 -0.93
C LYS A 273 -9.63 -7.92 -2.33
N LEU A 274 -8.33 -7.71 -2.47
CA LEU A 274 -7.61 -7.84 -3.75
C LEU A 274 -7.68 -9.26 -4.35
N MET A 275 -7.80 -10.30 -3.53
CA MET A 275 -7.94 -11.67 -4.00
C MET A 275 -9.37 -11.99 -4.50
N LYS A 276 -10.37 -11.27 -4.01
CA LYS A 276 -11.77 -11.43 -4.42
C LYS A 276 -12.10 -10.67 -5.73
N GLU A 277 -11.31 -9.66 -6.10
CA GLU A 277 -11.40 -8.91 -7.36
C GLU A 277 -10.83 -9.72 -8.55
#